data_4a2287c75fe65b17aec3f1bb68812d79
#
_entry.id   4a2287c75fe65b17aec3f1bb68812d79
#
_cell.length_a   1.000
_cell.length_b   1.000
_cell.length_c   1.000
_cell.angle_alpha   90.00
_cell.angle_beta   90.00
_cell.angle_gamma   90.00
#
_symmetry.space_group_name_H-M   'P 1'
#
loop_
_entity.id
_entity.type
_entity.pdbx_description
1 polymer ?
#
loop_
_entity_poly.entity_id
_entity_poly.type
_entity_poly.pdbx_seq_one_letter_code
_entity_poly.pdbx_strand_id
1 'polypeptide(L)'
;MTSEKNFNKIQRSVGKKGSENTEELSKALMEELNCETAFTIPVFGGIPVAESVVVTWIIMAVLLVAAFFLGRNLRVENVGKRQLAVETVVGGLHNFFYDLLGEEGKRYIPYLMTVGIYIAVANMIGLFGLKSPTKDVGVTGALALMSIVLIEYSGVHAKGVKGFLKSFAEPIPLMLPMNILEIFIRPLSLCMRLFGNILGAFVIMELIKIVAPLLVPVPLSLYFDLFDGFIQAYVFVFLTSLFIKESVE
;
A
#
# COMPACT_ATOMS: atom_id res chain seq x y z
N MET A 1 49.03 22.28 -22.02
CA MET A 1 49.42 21.01 -21.32
C MET A 1 48.94 20.88 -19.87
N THR A 2 49.00 21.97 -19.07
CA THR A 2 48.59 21.93 -17.64
C THR A 2 47.04 21.91 -17.47
N SER A 3 46.29 22.59 -18.35
CA SER A 3 44.83 22.71 -18.33
C SER A 3 44.13 21.37 -18.67
N GLU A 4 44.64 20.63 -19.65
CA GLU A 4 44.10 19.31 -20.03
C GLU A 4 44.31 18.24 -18.95
N LYS A 5 45.45 18.28 -18.26
CA LYS A 5 45.70 17.35 -17.15
C LYS A 5 44.75 17.60 -15.96
N ASN A 6 44.44 18.88 -15.69
CA ASN A 6 43.48 19.23 -14.64
C ASN A 6 42.05 18.86 -15.01
N PHE A 7 41.65 19.05 -16.24
CA PHE A 7 40.33 18.65 -16.73
C PHE A 7 40.11 17.12 -16.66
N ASN A 8 41.13 16.35 -17.12
CA ASN A 8 41.09 14.89 -17.04
C ASN A 8 41.13 14.36 -15.60
N LYS A 9 41.77 15.09 -14.68
CA LYS A 9 41.78 14.72 -13.24
C LYS A 9 40.44 14.99 -12.60
N ILE A 10 39.76 16.11 -12.97
CA ILE A 10 38.41 16.44 -12.51
C ILE A 10 37.39 15.41 -13.06
N GLN A 11 37.46 15.07 -14.35
CA GLN A 11 36.57 14.06 -14.93
C GLN A 11 36.75 12.68 -14.27
N ARG A 12 37.98 12.26 -13.99
CA ARG A 12 38.21 11.00 -13.27
C ARG A 12 37.72 11.03 -11.84
N SER A 13 37.84 12.16 -11.13
CA SER A 13 37.36 12.27 -9.76
C SER A 13 35.82 12.32 -9.71
N VAL A 14 35.17 12.99 -10.67
CA VAL A 14 33.70 13.02 -10.80
C VAL A 14 33.17 11.62 -11.19
N GLY A 15 33.82 10.96 -12.16
CA GLY A 15 33.46 9.60 -12.56
C GLY A 15 33.61 8.58 -11.43
N LYS A 16 34.70 8.67 -10.65
CA LYS A 16 34.93 7.79 -9.50
C LYS A 16 33.91 8.02 -8.38
N LYS A 17 33.61 9.28 -8.07
CA LYS A 17 32.61 9.65 -7.07
C LYS A 17 31.19 9.26 -7.52
N GLY A 18 30.92 9.34 -8.82
CA GLY A 18 29.65 8.86 -9.40
C GLY A 18 29.49 7.34 -9.29
N SER A 19 30.56 6.55 -9.55
CA SER A 19 30.51 5.09 -9.40
C SER A 19 30.39 4.64 -7.95
N GLU A 20 31.08 5.29 -7.02
CA GLU A 20 30.98 5.02 -5.58
C GLU A 20 29.53 5.30 -5.08
N ASN A 21 28.94 6.42 -5.46
CA ASN A 21 27.56 6.76 -5.09
C ASN A 21 26.54 5.75 -5.70
N THR A 22 26.79 5.27 -6.92
CA THR A 22 25.91 4.27 -7.56
C THR A 22 26.01 2.91 -6.86
N GLU A 23 27.22 2.52 -6.43
CA GLU A 23 27.41 1.29 -5.66
C GLU A 23 26.79 1.37 -4.26
N GLU A 24 26.92 2.50 -3.57
CA GLU A 24 26.25 2.75 -2.29
C GLU A 24 24.74 2.70 -2.43
N LEU A 25 24.17 3.37 -3.45
CA LEU A 25 22.74 3.33 -3.73
C LEU A 25 22.26 1.91 -4.06
N SER A 26 23.01 1.17 -4.86
CA SER A 26 22.65 -0.21 -5.21
C SER A 26 22.68 -1.15 -4.01
N LYS A 27 23.65 -0.97 -3.11
CA LYS A 27 23.73 -1.73 -1.85
C LYS A 27 22.55 -1.38 -0.93
N ALA A 28 22.27 -0.09 -0.74
CA ALA A 28 21.15 0.37 0.07
C ALA A 28 19.81 -0.14 -0.47
N LEU A 29 19.63 -0.14 -1.80
CA LEU A 29 18.45 -0.71 -2.45
C LEU A 29 18.34 -2.22 -2.24
N MET A 30 19.45 -2.95 -2.38
CA MET A 30 19.45 -4.39 -2.16
C MET A 30 19.17 -4.75 -0.68
N GLU A 31 19.69 -3.98 0.26
CA GLU A 31 19.46 -4.17 1.69
C GLU A 31 17.98 -3.87 2.06
N GLU A 32 17.40 -2.83 1.48
CA GLU A 32 15.99 -2.47 1.72
C GLU A 32 15.02 -3.46 1.06
N LEU A 33 15.35 -3.97 -0.14
CA LEU A 33 14.56 -4.97 -0.85
C LEU A 33 14.73 -6.38 -0.28
N ASN A 34 15.82 -6.61 0.45
CA ASN A 34 16.09 -7.91 1.07
C ASN A 34 15.25 -8.01 2.35
N CYS A 35 14.17 -8.79 2.28
CA CYS A 35 13.33 -9.07 3.44
C CYS A 35 14.12 -9.86 4.47
N GLU A 36 14.63 -9.19 5.51
CA GLU A 36 15.28 -9.86 6.63
C GLU A 36 14.31 -10.82 7.30
N THR A 37 14.76 -12.04 7.55
CA THR A 37 13.99 -13.05 8.27
C THR A 37 14.04 -12.75 9.76
N ALA A 38 12.91 -12.39 10.36
CA ALA A 38 12.83 -12.13 11.81
C ALA A 38 13.02 -13.42 12.61
N PHE A 39 12.36 -14.49 12.19
CA PHE A 39 12.50 -15.83 12.79
C PHE A 39 11.98 -16.92 11.83
N THR A 40 12.43 -18.16 12.06
CA THR A 40 11.93 -19.32 11.32
C THR A 40 11.01 -20.15 12.21
N ILE A 41 9.79 -20.41 11.73
CA ILE A 41 8.85 -21.31 12.41
C ILE A 41 9.25 -22.74 12.07
N PRO A 42 9.56 -23.63 13.04
CA PRO A 42 9.99 -25.01 12.79
C PRO A 42 8.80 -25.92 12.42
N VAL A 43 7.99 -25.53 11.41
CA VAL A 43 6.88 -26.30 10.90
C VAL A 43 7.14 -26.60 9.43
N PHE A 44 6.97 -27.86 9.00
CA PHE A 44 7.16 -28.33 7.61
C PHE A 44 8.52 -27.94 6.95
N GLY A 45 9.62 -27.97 7.71
CA GLY A 45 10.96 -27.72 7.16
C GLY A 45 11.50 -26.30 7.37
N GLY A 46 10.82 -25.48 8.21
CA GLY A 46 11.26 -24.14 8.58
C GLY A 46 10.76 -23.08 7.59
N ILE A 47 9.66 -22.41 7.93
CA ILE A 47 9.14 -21.29 7.13
C ILE A 47 9.80 -20.01 7.64
N PRO A 48 10.61 -19.30 6.82
CA PRO A 48 11.18 -18.01 7.21
C PRO A 48 10.06 -16.97 7.27
N VAL A 49 9.88 -16.33 8.44
CA VAL A 49 8.94 -15.20 8.61
C VAL A 49 9.71 -13.91 8.41
N ALA A 50 9.31 -13.14 7.41
CA ALA A 50 9.88 -11.83 7.13
C ALA A 50 9.54 -10.83 8.23
N GLU A 51 10.42 -9.86 8.48
CA GLU A 51 10.21 -8.77 9.43
C GLU A 51 8.92 -7.99 9.11
N SER A 52 8.61 -7.78 7.83
CA SER A 52 7.39 -7.14 7.32
C SER A 52 6.10 -7.81 7.82
N VAL A 53 6.09 -9.15 7.93
CA VAL A 53 4.94 -9.91 8.46
C VAL A 53 4.77 -9.68 9.96
N VAL A 54 5.88 -9.61 10.70
CA VAL A 54 5.84 -9.32 12.15
C VAL A 54 5.30 -7.92 12.40
N VAL A 55 5.76 -6.92 11.65
CA VAL A 55 5.25 -5.54 11.74
C VAL A 55 3.77 -5.48 11.36
N THR A 56 3.34 -6.24 10.34
CA THR A 56 1.91 -6.38 10.00
C THR A 56 1.09 -6.91 11.18
N TRP A 57 1.57 -7.94 11.89
CA TRP A 57 0.88 -8.46 13.07
C TRP A 57 0.82 -7.44 14.20
N ILE A 58 1.89 -6.68 14.43
CA ILE A 58 1.91 -5.60 15.42
C ILE A 58 0.87 -4.54 15.06
N ILE A 59 0.82 -4.09 13.81
CA ILE A 59 -0.18 -3.10 13.35
C ILE A 59 -1.59 -3.64 13.56
N MET A 60 -1.87 -4.88 13.17
CA MET A 60 -3.18 -5.49 13.36
C MET A 60 -3.56 -5.58 14.84
N ALA A 61 -2.63 -5.98 15.71
CA ALA A 61 -2.87 -6.03 17.14
C ALA A 61 -3.16 -4.64 17.72
N VAL A 62 -2.40 -3.62 17.33
CA VAL A 62 -2.61 -2.23 17.76
C VAL A 62 -3.98 -1.72 17.28
N LEU A 63 -4.36 -1.97 16.03
CA LEU A 63 -5.67 -1.56 15.49
C LEU A 63 -6.82 -2.28 16.20
N LEU A 64 -6.70 -3.56 16.51
CA LEU A 64 -7.70 -4.30 17.27
C LEU A 64 -7.86 -3.77 18.68
N VAL A 65 -6.75 -3.50 19.38
CA VAL A 65 -6.75 -2.92 20.71
C VAL A 65 -7.36 -1.50 20.68
N ALA A 66 -6.97 -0.68 19.71
CA ALA A 66 -7.54 0.65 19.52
C ALA A 66 -9.06 0.57 19.26
N ALA A 67 -9.51 -0.30 18.37
CA ALA A 67 -10.93 -0.50 18.08
C ALA A 67 -11.71 -0.95 19.33
N PHE A 68 -11.13 -1.86 20.13
CA PHE A 68 -11.75 -2.31 21.37
C PHE A 68 -11.89 -1.17 22.39
N PHE A 69 -10.84 -0.37 22.60
CA PHE A 69 -10.91 0.75 23.54
C PHE A 69 -11.79 1.90 23.05
N LEU A 70 -11.83 2.17 21.76
CA LEU A 70 -12.68 3.20 21.15
C LEU A 70 -14.15 2.77 21.11
N GLY A 71 -14.42 1.47 20.88
CA GLY A 71 -15.76 0.90 20.87
C GLY A 71 -16.34 0.60 22.26
N ARG A 72 -15.52 0.71 23.34
CA ARG A 72 -15.98 0.45 24.71
C ARG A 72 -16.74 1.65 25.27
N ASN A 73 -17.86 1.38 25.94
CA ASN A 73 -18.71 2.40 26.60
C ASN A 73 -19.37 3.42 25.66
N LEU A 74 -19.80 2.98 24.47
CA LEU A 74 -20.64 3.80 23.60
C LEU A 74 -22.01 4.01 24.28
N ARG A 75 -22.48 5.26 24.32
CA ARG A 75 -23.75 5.67 24.91
C ARG A 75 -24.62 6.31 23.84
N VAL A 76 -25.92 6.01 23.89
CA VAL A 76 -26.91 6.61 22.97
C VAL A 76 -27.30 8.03 23.43
N GLU A 77 -27.34 8.24 24.77
CA GLU A 77 -27.61 9.54 25.38
C GLU A 77 -26.34 10.10 26.04
N ASN A 78 -26.16 11.41 25.99
CA ASN A 78 -24.98 12.13 26.51
C ASN A 78 -23.66 11.66 25.88
N VAL A 79 -23.60 11.73 24.55
CA VAL A 79 -22.42 11.35 23.75
C VAL A 79 -21.18 12.13 24.20
N GLY A 80 -20.15 11.42 24.65
CA GLY A 80 -18.87 12.03 25.03
C GLY A 80 -18.08 12.52 23.83
N LYS A 81 -17.22 13.52 24.00
CA LYS A 81 -16.37 14.09 22.94
C LYS A 81 -15.55 13.02 22.18
N ARG A 82 -15.08 11.99 22.88
CA ARG A 82 -14.34 10.85 22.29
C ARG A 82 -15.23 10.06 21.33
N GLN A 83 -16.43 9.72 21.74
CA GLN A 83 -17.40 9.00 20.91
C GLN A 83 -17.79 9.83 19.68
N LEU A 84 -18.06 11.13 19.87
CA LEU A 84 -18.40 12.03 18.79
C LEU A 84 -17.28 12.08 17.72
N ALA A 85 -16.01 12.15 18.13
CA ALA A 85 -14.87 12.14 17.21
C ALA A 85 -14.79 10.82 16.42
N VAL A 86 -14.94 9.68 17.09
CA VAL A 86 -14.93 8.36 16.45
C VAL A 86 -16.11 8.21 15.47
N GLU A 87 -17.32 8.56 15.89
CA GLU A 87 -18.52 8.51 15.04
C GLU A 87 -18.39 9.44 13.83
N THR A 88 -17.79 10.62 13.99
CA THR A 88 -17.56 11.54 12.86
C THR A 88 -16.59 10.94 11.85
N VAL A 89 -15.48 10.34 12.30
CA VAL A 89 -14.48 9.74 11.39
C VAL A 89 -15.05 8.48 10.73
N VAL A 90 -15.61 7.57 11.52
CA VAL A 90 -16.15 6.30 11.00
C VAL A 90 -17.37 6.56 10.11
N GLY A 91 -18.26 7.46 10.53
CA GLY A 91 -19.42 7.86 9.75
C GLY A 91 -19.04 8.58 8.45
N GLY A 92 -18.04 9.45 8.50
CA GLY A 92 -17.50 10.12 7.30
C GLY A 92 -16.91 9.14 6.29
N LEU A 93 -16.10 8.18 6.75
CA LEU A 93 -15.57 7.12 5.91
C LEU A 93 -16.69 6.21 5.36
N HIS A 94 -17.64 5.84 6.19
CA HIS A 94 -18.78 5.03 5.76
C HIS A 94 -19.59 5.73 4.67
N ASN A 95 -19.93 7.00 4.85
CA ASN A 95 -20.69 7.78 3.88
C ASN A 95 -19.91 7.94 2.57
N PHE A 96 -18.61 8.22 2.66
CA PHE A 96 -17.74 8.29 1.49
C PHE A 96 -17.79 7.01 0.63
N PHE A 97 -17.65 5.83 1.26
CA PHE A 97 -17.74 4.57 0.53
C PHE A 97 -19.17 4.25 0.08
N TYR A 98 -20.17 4.67 0.83
CA TYR A 98 -21.55 4.50 0.45
C TYR A 98 -21.90 5.31 -0.81
N ASP A 99 -21.42 6.55 -0.89
CA ASP A 99 -21.62 7.40 -2.08
C ASP A 99 -20.92 6.83 -3.33
N LEU A 100 -19.80 6.12 -3.15
CA LEU A 100 -19.08 5.47 -4.24
C LEU A 100 -19.74 4.16 -4.72
N LEU A 101 -20.13 3.31 -3.77
CA LEU A 101 -20.58 1.94 -4.04
C LEU A 101 -22.10 1.83 -4.26
N GLY A 102 -22.87 2.78 -3.72
CA GLY A 102 -24.32 2.71 -3.69
C GLY A 102 -24.89 1.60 -2.77
N GLU A 103 -26.17 1.32 -2.90
CA GLU A 103 -26.87 0.31 -2.08
C GLU A 103 -26.35 -1.11 -2.33
N GLU A 104 -26.01 -1.44 -3.56
CA GLU A 104 -25.57 -2.79 -3.95
C GLU A 104 -24.22 -3.15 -3.37
N GLY A 105 -23.31 -2.15 -3.23
CA GLY A 105 -21.99 -2.32 -2.68
C GLY A 105 -21.87 -2.14 -1.16
N LYS A 106 -22.93 -1.78 -0.45
CA LYS A 106 -22.95 -1.50 1.00
C LYS A 106 -22.33 -2.60 1.86
N ARG A 107 -22.48 -3.85 1.45
CA ARG A 107 -21.91 -5.01 2.14
C ARG A 107 -20.39 -5.00 2.22
N TYR A 108 -19.72 -4.34 1.26
CA TYR A 108 -18.27 -4.34 1.14
C TYR A 108 -17.60 -3.15 1.85
N ILE A 109 -18.39 -2.16 2.31
CA ILE A 109 -17.90 -0.96 2.99
C ILE A 109 -17.02 -1.30 4.21
N PRO A 110 -17.41 -2.20 5.14
CA PRO A 110 -16.58 -2.50 6.30
C PRO A 110 -15.20 -3.05 5.94
N TYR A 111 -15.11 -3.84 4.87
CA TYR A 111 -13.85 -4.34 4.37
C TYR A 111 -12.96 -3.21 3.86
N LEU A 112 -13.50 -2.34 3.00
CA LEU A 112 -12.76 -1.22 2.43
C LEU A 112 -12.26 -0.25 3.50
N MET A 113 -13.09 0.04 4.50
CA MET A 113 -12.69 0.85 5.65
C MET A 113 -11.53 0.21 6.43
N THR A 114 -11.62 -1.10 6.69
CA THR A 114 -10.59 -1.82 7.45
C THR A 114 -9.26 -1.84 6.68
N VAL A 115 -9.29 -2.17 5.39
CA VAL A 115 -8.09 -2.20 4.53
C VAL A 115 -7.51 -0.79 4.37
N GLY A 116 -8.36 0.22 4.19
CA GLY A 116 -7.91 1.61 4.07
C GLY A 116 -7.19 2.10 5.32
N ILE A 117 -7.75 1.84 6.50
CA ILE A 117 -7.12 2.20 7.78
C ILE A 117 -5.81 1.42 7.96
N TYR A 118 -5.80 0.12 7.64
CA TYR A 118 -4.60 -0.70 7.73
C TYR A 118 -3.47 -0.15 6.84
N ILE A 119 -3.74 0.13 5.56
CA ILE A 119 -2.75 0.65 4.61
C ILE A 119 -2.26 2.03 5.06
N ALA A 120 -3.16 2.91 5.52
CA ALA A 120 -2.78 4.22 6.04
C ALA A 120 -1.80 4.11 7.21
N VAL A 121 -2.10 3.27 8.20
CA VAL A 121 -1.21 3.04 9.35
C VAL A 121 0.08 2.35 8.93
N ALA A 122 0.03 1.36 8.04
CA ALA A 122 1.19 0.64 7.53
C ALA A 122 2.18 1.56 6.79
N ASN A 123 1.67 2.54 6.04
CA ASN A 123 2.51 3.51 5.36
C ASN A 123 3.11 4.55 6.33
N MET A 124 2.33 4.96 7.35
CA MET A 124 2.79 5.93 8.33
C MET A 124 3.75 5.37 9.38
N ILE A 125 3.87 4.04 9.48
CA ILE A 125 4.70 3.41 10.53
C ILE A 125 6.19 3.72 10.36
N GLY A 126 6.62 4.12 9.16
CA GLY A 126 7.96 4.61 8.86
C GLY A 126 8.35 5.82 9.72
N LEU A 127 7.39 6.70 10.08
CA LEU A 127 7.62 7.83 11.00
C LEU A 127 8.07 7.41 12.39
N PHE A 128 7.72 6.19 12.82
CA PHE A 128 8.12 5.61 14.10
C PHE A 128 9.45 4.83 14.04
N GLY A 129 10.13 4.86 12.88
CA GLY A 129 11.41 4.18 12.68
C GLY A 129 11.30 2.68 12.44
N LEU A 130 10.08 2.16 12.20
CA LEU A 130 9.86 0.78 11.83
C LEU A 130 9.82 0.64 10.30
N LYS A 131 10.30 -0.48 9.78
CA LYS A 131 10.20 -0.76 8.34
C LYS A 131 8.74 -0.93 7.97
N SER A 132 8.26 -0.13 7.00
CA SER A 132 6.88 -0.24 6.53
C SER A 132 6.65 -1.60 5.86
N PRO A 133 5.59 -2.37 6.25
CA PRO A 133 5.29 -3.66 5.63
C PRO A 133 4.98 -3.55 4.14
N THR A 134 4.53 -2.39 3.68
CA THR A 134 4.20 -2.13 2.26
C THR A 134 5.44 -1.99 1.35
N LYS A 135 6.65 -2.00 1.92
CA LYS A 135 7.92 -2.15 1.19
C LYS A 135 8.14 -3.59 0.69
N ASP A 136 7.46 -4.55 1.27
CA ASP A 136 7.53 -5.96 0.88
C ASP A 136 6.50 -6.25 -0.21
N VAL A 137 6.99 -6.74 -1.37
CA VAL A 137 6.14 -7.17 -2.49
C VAL A 137 5.18 -8.29 -2.07
N GLY A 138 5.60 -9.15 -1.14
CA GLY A 138 4.76 -10.23 -0.61
C GLY A 138 3.53 -9.69 0.10
N VAL A 139 3.69 -8.67 0.95
CA VAL A 139 2.59 -8.04 1.68
C VAL A 139 1.67 -7.25 0.74
N THR A 140 2.23 -6.44 -0.15
CA THR A 140 1.45 -5.67 -1.12
C THR A 140 0.74 -6.56 -2.13
N GLY A 141 1.39 -7.66 -2.55
CA GLY A 141 0.81 -8.69 -3.39
C GLY A 141 -0.35 -9.42 -2.70
N ALA A 142 -0.20 -9.77 -1.42
CA ALA A 142 -1.26 -10.40 -0.64
C ALA A 142 -2.49 -9.47 -0.49
N LEU A 143 -2.28 -8.17 -0.23
CA LEU A 143 -3.36 -7.18 -0.17
C LEU A 143 -4.09 -7.05 -1.52
N ALA A 144 -3.33 -6.98 -2.61
CA ALA A 144 -3.89 -6.90 -3.95
C ALA A 144 -4.67 -8.18 -4.32
N LEU A 145 -4.15 -9.36 -4.01
CA LEU A 145 -4.84 -10.64 -4.22
C LEU A 145 -6.11 -10.74 -3.39
N MET A 146 -6.09 -10.33 -2.14
CA MET A 146 -7.28 -10.32 -1.28
C MET A 146 -8.36 -9.38 -1.85
N SER A 147 -7.95 -8.22 -2.36
CA SER A 147 -8.87 -7.26 -2.99
C SER A 147 -9.48 -7.79 -4.28
N ILE A 148 -8.70 -8.46 -5.16
CA ILE A 148 -9.24 -9.03 -6.39
C ILE A 148 -10.21 -10.19 -6.12
N VAL A 149 -9.89 -11.05 -5.15
CA VAL A 149 -10.81 -12.12 -4.74
C VAL A 149 -12.15 -11.54 -4.28
N LEU A 150 -12.13 -10.42 -3.56
CA LEU A 150 -13.36 -9.73 -3.15
C LEU A 150 -14.11 -9.13 -4.34
N ILE A 151 -13.41 -8.52 -5.29
CA ILE A 151 -13.99 -7.94 -6.51
C ILE A 151 -14.68 -9.02 -7.33
N GLU A 152 -14.00 -10.13 -7.60
CA GLU A 152 -14.56 -11.27 -8.33
C GLU A 152 -15.74 -11.91 -7.59
N TYR A 153 -15.61 -12.06 -6.26
CA TYR A 153 -16.70 -12.55 -5.42
C TYR A 153 -17.93 -11.63 -5.48
N SER A 154 -17.73 -10.31 -5.51
CA SER A 154 -18.82 -9.35 -5.60
C SER A 154 -19.60 -9.47 -6.91
N GLY A 155 -18.90 -9.65 -8.03
CA GLY A 155 -19.50 -9.87 -9.34
C GLY A 155 -20.28 -11.19 -9.43
N VAL A 156 -19.69 -12.27 -8.92
CA VAL A 156 -20.37 -13.57 -8.87
C VAL A 156 -21.62 -13.52 -7.97
N HIS A 157 -21.55 -12.78 -6.86
CA HIS A 157 -22.68 -12.66 -5.95
C HIS A 157 -23.84 -11.81 -6.53
N ALA A 158 -23.51 -10.75 -7.27
CA ALA A 158 -24.51 -9.86 -7.87
C ALA A 158 -25.18 -10.47 -9.11
N LYS A 159 -24.39 -11.02 -10.04
CA LYS A 159 -24.86 -11.51 -11.34
C LYS A 159 -25.14 -13.03 -11.37
N GLY A 160 -24.71 -13.74 -10.35
CA GLY A 160 -24.68 -15.20 -10.34
C GLY A 160 -23.60 -15.78 -11.26
N VAL A 161 -23.20 -17.04 -11.06
CA VAL A 161 -22.07 -17.66 -11.79
C VAL A 161 -22.27 -17.61 -13.31
N LYS A 162 -23.49 -17.88 -13.79
CA LYS A 162 -23.80 -17.86 -15.25
C LYS A 162 -23.78 -16.44 -15.81
N GLY A 163 -24.34 -15.47 -15.09
CA GLY A 163 -24.34 -14.05 -15.49
C GLY A 163 -22.95 -13.47 -15.51
N PHE A 164 -22.15 -13.79 -14.49
CA PHE A 164 -20.76 -13.38 -14.39
C PHE A 164 -19.90 -13.92 -15.54
N LEU A 165 -20.00 -15.21 -15.89
CA LEU A 165 -19.30 -15.77 -17.04
C LEU A 165 -19.76 -15.15 -18.37
N LYS A 166 -21.05 -14.79 -18.48
CA LYS A 166 -21.58 -14.12 -19.67
C LYS A 166 -21.08 -12.68 -19.78
N SER A 167 -20.91 -11.98 -18.67
CA SER A 167 -20.42 -10.58 -18.65
C SER A 167 -19.01 -10.44 -19.25
N PHE A 168 -18.18 -11.49 -19.20
CA PHE A 168 -16.88 -11.48 -19.89
C PHE A 168 -16.99 -11.41 -21.43
N ALA A 169 -18.09 -11.88 -21.98
CA ALA A 169 -18.35 -11.85 -23.43
C ALA A 169 -19.20 -10.65 -23.88
N GLU A 170 -19.68 -9.83 -22.94
CA GLU A 170 -20.45 -8.61 -23.24
C GLU A 170 -19.53 -7.39 -23.34
N PRO A 171 -19.85 -6.38 -24.16
CA PRO A 171 -20.95 -6.32 -25.14
C PRO A 171 -20.67 -7.10 -26.43
N ILE A 172 -19.42 -7.46 -26.71
CA ILE A 172 -19.02 -8.17 -27.95
C ILE A 172 -18.11 -9.34 -27.56
N PRO A 173 -18.32 -10.57 -28.07
CA PRO A 173 -17.47 -11.74 -27.75
C PRO A 173 -15.98 -11.55 -28.04
N LEU A 174 -15.62 -10.59 -28.89
CA LEU A 174 -14.23 -10.22 -29.19
C LEU A 174 -13.51 -9.59 -27.98
N MET A 175 -14.25 -9.05 -27.01
CA MET A 175 -13.70 -8.46 -25.78
C MET A 175 -13.33 -9.49 -24.70
N LEU A 176 -13.74 -10.73 -24.86
CA LEU A 176 -13.48 -11.80 -23.90
C LEU A 176 -12.00 -11.94 -23.51
N PRO A 177 -11.01 -11.95 -24.44
CA PRO A 177 -9.61 -12.03 -24.06
C PRO A 177 -9.13 -10.79 -23.29
N MET A 178 -9.69 -9.62 -23.58
CA MET A 178 -9.36 -8.38 -22.90
C MET A 178 -9.89 -8.36 -21.46
N ASN A 179 -11.13 -8.77 -21.25
CA ASN A 179 -11.76 -8.86 -19.94
C ASN A 179 -11.07 -9.92 -19.05
N ILE A 180 -10.65 -11.05 -19.62
CA ILE A 180 -9.84 -12.04 -18.89
C ILE A 180 -8.48 -11.45 -18.47
N LEU A 181 -7.85 -10.69 -19.36
CA LEU A 181 -6.55 -10.08 -19.09
C LEU A 181 -6.65 -9.03 -17.96
N GLU A 182 -7.77 -8.32 -17.86
CA GLU A 182 -8.03 -7.37 -16.78
C GLU A 182 -8.01 -8.02 -15.39
N ILE A 183 -8.48 -9.26 -15.22
CA ILE A 183 -8.43 -9.98 -13.93
C ILE A 183 -7.00 -10.07 -13.41
N PHE A 184 -6.02 -10.20 -14.30
CA PHE A 184 -4.60 -10.26 -13.94
C PHE A 184 -3.97 -8.88 -13.80
N ILE A 185 -4.36 -7.93 -14.64
CA ILE A 185 -3.80 -6.57 -14.63
C ILE A 185 -4.26 -5.79 -13.39
N ARG A 186 -5.52 -5.93 -12.97
CA ARG A 186 -6.07 -5.22 -11.81
C ARG A 186 -5.25 -5.46 -10.53
N PRO A 187 -5.01 -6.71 -10.06
CA PRO A 187 -4.20 -6.95 -8.87
C PRO A 187 -2.73 -6.55 -9.07
N LEU A 188 -2.18 -6.77 -10.26
CA LEU A 188 -0.81 -6.37 -10.56
C LEU A 188 -0.66 -4.85 -10.46
N SER A 189 -1.60 -4.08 -11.01
CA SER A 189 -1.59 -2.63 -10.93
C SER A 189 -1.71 -2.12 -9.49
N LEU A 190 -2.60 -2.72 -8.67
CA LEU A 190 -2.76 -2.37 -7.26
C LEU A 190 -1.49 -2.68 -6.45
N CYS A 191 -0.90 -3.87 -6.64
CA CYS A 191 0.33 -4.28 -5.99
C CYS A 191 1.50 -3.35 -6.36
N MET A 192 1.74 -3.16 -7.66
CA MET A 192 2.85 -2.34 -8.17
C MET A 192 2.72 -0.87 -7.78
N ARG A 193 1.50 -0.38 -7.61
CA ARG A 193 1.26 0.98 -7.16
C ARG A 193 1.67 1.18 -5.71
N LEU A 194 1.27 0.28 -4.80
CA LEU A 194 1.68 0.33 -3.39
C LEU A 194 3.19 0.19 -3.25
N PHE A 195 3.75 -0.85 -3.83
CA PHE A 195 5.17 -1.14 -3.76
C PHE A 195 6.02 -0.07 -4.45
N GLY A 196 5.66 0.30 -5.69
CA GLY A 196 6.44 1.23 -6.52
C GLY A 196 6.50 2.64 -5.94
N ASN A 197 5.43 3.08 -5.28
CA ASN A 197 5.39 4.38 -4.64
C ASN A 197 6.39 4.46 -3.47
N ILE A 198 6.39 3.46 -2.61
CA ILE A 198 7.29 3.40 -1.45
C ILE A 198 8.74 3.20 -1.89
N LEU A 199 8.97 2.36 -2.90
CA LEU A 199 10.30 2.18 -3.48
C LEU A 199 10.81 3.49 -4.11
N GLY A 200 9.94 4.20 -4.83
CA GLY A 200 10.26 5.51 -5.42
C GLY A 200 10.63 6.55 -4.37
N ALA A 201 9.84 6.64 -3.30
CA ALA A 201 10.11 7.52 -2.16
C ALA A 201 11.47 7.20 -1.51
N PHE A 202 11.76 5.91 -1.30
CA PHE A 202 13.04 5.46 -0.75
C PHE A 202 14.22 5.87 -1.64
N VAL A 203 14.16 5.61 -2.94
CA VAL A 203 15.22 5.97 -3.90
C VAL A 203 15.47 7.49 -3.90
N ILE A 204 14.40 8.27 -3.93
CA ILE A 204 14.49 9.74 -3.90
C ILE A 204 15.14 10.21 -2.59
N MET A 205 14.76 9.61 -1.45
CA MET A 205 15.32 9.95 -0.15
C MET A 205 16.82 9.64 -0.07
N GLU A 206 17.27 8.48 -0.58
CA GLU A 206 18.70 8.13 -0.60
C GLU A 206 19.50 9.08 -1.50
N LEU A 207 18.98 9.43 -2.69
CA LEU A 207 19.62 10.42 -3.56
C LEU A 207 19.76 11.80 -2.90
N ILE A 208 18.73 12.23 -2.18
CA ILE A 208 18.74 13.53 -1.49
C ILE A 208 19.72 13.53 -0.32
N LYS A 209 19.83 12.44 0.43
CA LYS A 209 20.82 12.29 1.50
C LYS A 209 22.26 12.47 0.99
N ILE A 210 22.55 12.00 -0.23
CA ILE A 210 23.86 12.18 -0.87
C ILE A 210 24.14 13.66 -1.20
N VAL A 211 23.11 14.42 -1.63
CA VAL A 211 23.26 15.80 -2.08
C VAL A 211 23.17 16.81 -0.92
N ALA A 212 22.22 16.60 -0.01
CA ALA A 212 21.92 17.55 1.09
C ALA A 212 21.53 16.80 2.37
N PRO A 213 22.50 16.24 3.13
CA PRO A 213 22.24 15.24 4.18
C PRO A 213 21.51 15.76 5.42
N LEU A 214 21.48 17.08 5.68
CA LEU A 214 21.04 17.56 6.99
C LEU A 214 19.65 18.22 7.01
N LEU A 215 19.34 19.10 6.07
CA LEU A 215 18.14 19.98 6.13
C LEU A 215 16.97 19.52 5.24
N VAL A 216 17.27 18.89 4.12
CA VAL A 216 16.27 18.53 3.10
C VAL A 216 15.58 17.17 3.37
N PRO A 217 16.25 16.14 3.91
CA PRO A 217 15.61 14.85 4.14
C PRO A 217 14.45 14.88 5.14
N VAL A 218 14.52 15.69 6.21
CA VAL A 218 13.51 15.72 7.27
C VAL A 218 12.12 16.17 6.78
N PRO A 219 11.95 17.34 6.12
CA PRO A 219 10.64 17.71 5.59
C PRO A 219 10.16 16.80 4.47
N LEU A 220 11.07 16.20 3.70
CA LEU A 220 10.72 15.27 2.64
C LEU A 220 10.29 13.90 3.19
N SER A 221 10.93 13.38 4.23
CA SER A 221 10.46 12.15 4.87
C SER A 221 9.04 12.33 5.44
N LEU A 222 8.78 13.47 6.08
CA LEU A 222 7.44 13.78 6.56
C LEU A 222 6.42 13.84 5.41
N TYR A 223 6.81 14.40 4.26
CA TYR A 223 5.95 14.44 3.07
C TYR A 223 5.68 13.03 2.54
N PHE A 224 6.71 12.21 2.32
CA PHE A 224 6.54 10.87 1.76
C PHE A 224 5.85 9.90 2.72
N ASP A 225 6.23 9.90 4.00
CA ASP A 225 5.67 8.95 4.97
C ASP A 225 4.25 9.32 5.39
N LEU A 226 3.93 10.62 5.53
CA LEU A 226 2.62 11.06 5.97
C LEU A 226 1.66 11.32 4.81
N PHE A 227 2.02 12.26 3.93
CA PHE A 227 1.09 12.76 2.91
C PHE A 227 0.92 11.76 1.78
N ASP A 228 2.02 11.28 1.22
CA ASP A 228 2.00 10.31 0.15
C ASP A 228 1.46 8.95 0.63
N GLY A 229 1.85 8.50 1.83
CA GLY A 229 1.31 7.29 2.44
C GLY A 229 -0.20 7.33 2.66
N PHE A 230 -0.76 8.50 3.02
CA PHE A 230 -2.21 8.67 3.15
C PHE A 230 -2.92 8.69 1.80
N ILE A 231 -2.39 9.43 0.82
CA ILE A 231 -2.92 9.43 -0.55
C ILE A 231 -2.93 8.02 -1.13
N GLN A 232 -1.87 7.25 -0.89
CA GLN A 232 -1.76 5.89 -1.39
C GLN A 232 -2.83 4.95 -0.80
N ALA A 233 -3.11 5.06 0.50
CA ALA A 233 -4.19 4.34 1.13
C ALA A 233 -5.55 4.71 0.50
N TYR A 234 -5.79 6.00 0.33
CA TYR A 234 -6.99 6.51 -0.32
C TYR A 234 -7.16 5.96 -1.74
N VAL A 235 -6.11 6.07 -2.58
CA VAL A 235 -6.16 5.63 -3.98
C VAL A 235 -6.39 4.12 -4.09
N PHE A 236 -5.77 3.32 -3.21
CA PHE A 236 -5.96 1.87 -3.20
C PHE A 236 -7.43 1.49 -2.94
N VAL A 237 -8.02 2.02 -1.87
CA VAL A 237 -9.41 1.68 -1.52
C VAL A 237 -10.41 2.30 -2.49
N PHE A 238 -10.13 3.49 -3.03
CA PHE A 238 -10.95 4.13 -4.06
C PHE A 238 -11.03 3.29 -5.33
N LEU A 239 -9.89 2.83 -5.84
CA LEU A 239 -9.87 1.97 -7.03
C LEU A 239 -10.49 0.61 -6.77
N THR A 240 -10.25 0.01 -5.60
CA THR A 240 -10.91 -1.24 -5.22
C THR A 240 -12.43 -1.06 -5.18
N SER A 241 -12.92 0.07 -4.65
CA SER A 241 -14.37 0.36 -4.64
C SER A 241 -14.95 0.56 -6.04
N LEU A 242 -14.22 1.22 -6.95
CA LEU A 242 -14.63 1.35 -8.35
C LEU A 242 -14.70 -0.01 -9.06
N PHE A 243 -13.72 -0.88 -8.85
CA PHE A 243 -13.72 -2.22 -9.43
C PHE A 243 -14.85 -3.10 -8.86
N ILE A 244 -15.18 -2.97 -7.57
CA ILE A 244 -16.35 -3.64 -6.98
C ILE A 244 -17.62 -3.13 -7.65
N LYS A 245 -17.78 -1.82 -7.79
CA LYS A 245 -18.94 -1.22 -8.42
C LYS A 245 -19.12 -1.71 -9.85
N GLU A 246 -18.07 -1.65 -10.65
CA GLU A 246 -18.05 -2.15 -12.04
C GLU A 246 -18.42 -3.64 -12.13
N SER A 247 -17.94 -4.45 -11.16
CA SER A 247 -18.22 -5.89 -11.13
C SER A 247 -19.68 -6.21 -10.76
N VAL A 248 -20.31 -5.35 -9.95
CA VAL A 248 -21.70 -5.52 -9.48
C VAL A 248 -22.71 -4.99 -10.50
N GLU A 249 -22.44 -3.85 -11.15
CA GLU A 249 -23.24 -3.30 -12.26
C GLU A 249 -23.13 -4.18 -13.51
#